data_571c6e36e77edffa81a3d41a734f3cd4
#
_entry.id   571c6e36e77edffa81a3d41a734f3cd4
#
_cell.length_a   1.000
_cell.length_b   1.000
_cell.length_c   1.000
_cell.angle_alpha   90.00
_cell.angle_beta   90.00
_cell.angle_gamma   90.00
#
_symmetry.space_group_name_H-M   'P 1'
#
loop_
_entity.id
_entity.type
_entity.pdbx_description
1 polymer ?
#
loop_
_entity_poly.entity_id
_entity_poly.type
_entity_poly.pdbx_seq_one_letter_code
_entity_poly.pdbx_strand_id
1 'polypeptide(L)'
;MDSSKPMFLDIETNGLDPDTIWVAVTMQDGVVQEHYTPESLTQALAGKFKVVGHNLIGFDMPVLWKLWNIHVDKSRIEDTLVMSRLSNPSREGGHRLSNWGEILNFPKGDYNDWSCLTPEMVKYCIQDVKVTAKAYDKLKLELRKFSKESIDLEHDVQHIIQKQTKNGWLLDLRHSMDLLADLKETKMKLEWAVHQNFKPKWVDVKEVTPKLKKDGSLSKVGLTDDEFTKVIESGCMEPFMRRVLKPFNLGSRKQIGEYLQDFGWKPEKFTPTDQPIVDESILFAVKDIPEAQLIAKYLMLQKRVAQVQSWVEAANDDTDRIHGYVNTLGAVTNRMTHSKPNLAQVPASYSPYGKQCRQCFIARDGYKLVGFDASGLELRMLAHYMNDQEYTNEILNGDIHTANQGLAGLESRDQAKTFIYALLYGAGDSKLGSVAGGGAKLGGQLKQRFMSNLPAFANLKDSIAREAASGVIKGLDGRVLHIRSEHSALNTLLQSAGAIVMKKALQLLEEYGRLHSLDYYFVGNIHDEVQAEVRAGQEDSYGRLAVSCLEAAGSFYSLNCPLTGEYKVGESWADTH
;
A
#
# COMPACT_ATOMS: atom_id res chain seq x y z
N MET A 1 27.41 -14.88 31.18
CA MET A 1 26.11 -14.37 30.69
C MET A 1 25.18 -15.56 30.47
N ASP A 2 23.94 -15.45 30.89
CA ASP A 2 22.96 -16.52 30.73
C ASP A 2 22.58 -16.59 29.25
N SER A 3 22.97 -17.69 28.57
CA SER A 3 22.75 -17.92 27.14
C SER A 3 21.25 -18.08 26.76
N SER A 4 20.35 -18.07 27.74
CA SER A 4 18.90 -18.13 27.52
C SER A 4 18.27 -16.76 27.28
N LYS A 5 18.94 -15.67 27.67
CA LYS A 5 18.40 -14.30 27.55
C LYS A 5 18.80 -13.63 26.23
N PRO A 6 17.90 -12.81 25.66
CA PRO A 6 18.21 -12.12 24.42
C PRO A 6 19.32 -11.09 24.59
N MET A 7 20.07 -10.87 23.52
CA MET A 7 21.00 -9.75 23.38
C MET A 7 20.35 -8.66 22.54
N PHE A 8 20.26 -7.47 23.06
CA PHE A 8 19.79 -6.29 22.34
C PHE A 8 20.97 -5.63 21.63
N LEU A 9 20.75 -5.18 20.40
CA LEU A 9 21.76 -4.59 19.51
C LEU A 9 21.19 -3.36 18.81
N ASP A 10 22.02 -2.35 18.69
CA ASP A 10 21.81 -1.16 17.87
C ASP A 10 23.15 -0.64 17.37
N ILE A 11 23.20 0.04 16.19
CA ILE A 11 24.40 0.62 15.62
C ILE A 11 24.19 2.06 15.21
N GLU A 12 25.26 2.87 15.31
CA GLU A 12 25.30 4.23 14.79
C GLU A 12 26.26 4.34 13.62
N THR A 13 25.85 5.08 12.60
CA THR A 13 26.53 5.17 11.33
C THR A 13 26.58 6.60 10.81
N ASN A 14 27.33 6.86 9.75
CA ASN A 14 27.41 8.20 9.12
C ASN A 14 26.24 8.54 8.19
N GLY A 15 25.14 7.77 8.20
CA GLY A 15 23.93 8.07 7.41
C GLY A 15 23.11 6.84 7.08
N LEU A 16 22.12 6.99 6.19
CA LEU A 16 21.20 5.92 5.80
C LEU A 16 21.77 4.95 4.75
N ASP A 17 22.74 5.39 3.94
CA ASP A 17 23.58 4.52 3.10
C ASP A 17 25.03 4.69 3.56
N PRO A 18 25.40 4.02 4.66
CA PRO A 18 26.65 4.27 5.32
C PRO A 18 27.83 3.58 4.64
N ASP A 19 28.99 4.22 4.79
CA ASP A 19 30.32 3.64 4.59
C ASP A 19 31.09 3.44 5.91
N THR A 20 30.57 3.96 7.02
CA THR A 20 31.21 3.93 8.34
C THR A 20 30.21 3.58 9.43
N ILE A 21 30.58 2.61 10.28
CA ILE A 21 29.93 2.34 11.56
C ILE A 21 30.75 3.02 12.64
N TRP A 22 30.15 3.94 13.38
CA TRP A 22 30.79 4.66 14.46
C TRP A 22 30.90 3.83 15.73
N VAL A 23 29.82 3.16 16.10
CA VAL A 23 29.74 2.30 17.28
C VAL A 23 28.60 1.29 17.09
N ALA A 24 28.79 0.10 17.64
CA ALA A 24 27.70 -0.84 17.91
C ALA A 24 27.58 -0.99 19.43
N VAL A 25 26.35 -1.01 19.94
CA VAL A 25 26.08 -1.20 21.36
C VAL A 25 25.28 -2.48 21.54
N THR A 26 25.73 -3.34 22.45
CA THR A 26 24.97 -4.51 22.87
C THR A 26 24.57 -4.40 24.33
N MET A 27 23.45 -5.04 24.69
CA MET A 27 23.01 -5.19 26.08
C MET A 27 22.47 -6.59 26.30
N GLN A 28 23.00 -7.28 27.29
CA GLN A 28 22.51 -8.57 27.79
C GLN A 28 22.51 -8.59 29.32
N ASP A 29 21.41 -9.03 29.93
CA ASP A 29 21.26 -9.03 31.39
C ASP A 29 21.48 -7.65 32.07
N GLY A 30 21.15 -6.56 31.36
CA GLY A 30 21.38 -5.20 31.83
C GLY A 30 22.83 -4.72 31.73
N VAL A 31 23.75 -5.58 31.31
CA VAL A 31 25.16 -5.22 31.07
C VAL A 31 25.27 -4.66 29.66
N VAL A 32 25.68 -3.39 29.54
CA VAL A 32 25.91 -2.69 28.27
C VAL A 32 27.37 -2.82 27.88
N GLN A 33 27.62 -3.08 26.59
CA GLN A 33 28.94 -3.13 25.99
C GLN A 33 28.98 -2.32 24.72
N GLU A 34 30.05 -1.58 24.53
CA GLU A 34 30.33 -0.75 23.35
C GLU A 34 31.35 -1.46 22.46
N HIS A 35 31.10 -1.49 21.17
CA HIS A 35 31.96 -2.16 20.17
C HIS A 35 32.33 -1.17 19.08
N TYR A 36 33.62 -0.96 18.90
CA TYR A 36 34.20 -0.05 17.91
C TYR A 36 34.91 -0.80 16.78
N THR A 37 35.00 -2.14 16.88
CA THR A 37 35.61 -3.00 15.87
C THR A 37 34.78 -4.23 15.57
N PRO A 38 34.89 -4.80 14.37
CA PRO A 38 34.16 -6.02 14.00
C PRO A 38 34.50 -7.21 14.89
N GLU A 39 35.74 -7.35 15.36
CA GLU A 39 36.18 -8.47 16.22
C GLU A 39 35.47 -8.43 17.56
N SER A 40 35.38 -7.25 18.18
CA SER A 40 34.70 -7.07 19.47
C SER A 40 33.24 -7.45 19.39
N LEU A 41 32.52 -6.98 18.35
CA LEU A 41 31.10 -7.32 18.16
C LEU A 41 30.91 -8.80 17.79
N THR A 42 31.76 -9.35 16.93
CA THR A 42 31.72 -10.78 16.57
C THR A 42 31.85 -11.67 17.79
N GLN A 43 32.78 -11.34 18.70
CA GLN A 43 32.94 -12.08 19.94
C GLN A 43 31.71 -11.98 20.85
N ALA A 44 31.08 -10.81 20.95
CA ALA A 44 29.86 -10.63 21.72
C ALA A 44 28.69 -11.44 21.12
N LEU A 45 28.58 -11.54 19.79
CA LEU A 45 27.51 -12.24 19.07
C LEU A 45 27.72 -13.77 18.96
N ALA A 46 28.81 -14.32 19.45
CA ALA A 46 29.18 -15.75 19.30
C ALA A 46 28.24 -16.75 20.05
N GLY A 47 27.27 -16.29 20.86
CA GLY A 47 26.35 -17.15 21.62
C GLY A 47 25.20 -17.70 20.78
N LYS A 48 24.38 -18.57 21.41
CA LYS A 48 23.14 -19.13 20.80
C LYS A 48 21.86 -18.36 21.16
N PHE A 49 21.97 -17.21 21.80
CA PHE A 49 20.86 -16.35 22.19
C PHE A 49 20.21 -15.65 20.97
N LYS A 50 18.99 -15.15 21.17
CA LYS A 50 18.34 -14.28 20.19
C LYS A 50 19.02 -12.91 20.17
N VAL A 51 19.19 -12.34 19.01
CA VAL A 51 19.65 -10.96 18.80
C VAL A 51 18.43 -10.11 18.45
N VAL A 52 18.18 -9.08 19.24
CA VAL A 52 16.98 -8.25 19.20
C VAL A 52 17.36 -6.81 18.90
N GLY A 53 16.71 -6.20 17.94
CA GLY A 53 16.87 -4.77 17.64
C GLY A 53 15.59 -4.17 17.07
N HIS A 54 15.62 -2.89 16.79
CA HIS A 54 14.48 -2.19 16.18
C HIS A 54 14.77 -1.82 14.73
N ASN A 55 14.07 -2.40 13.77
CA ASN A 55 14.39 -2.37 12.35
C ASN A 55 15.74 -3.06 12.01
N LEU A 56 16.09 -4.02 12.83
CA LEU A 56 17.35 -4.74 12.76
C LEU A 56 17.55 -5.43 11.39
N ILE A 57 16.49 -6.06 10.87
CA ILE A 57 16.50 -6.73 9.56
C ILE A 57 16.62 -5.71 8.43
N GLY A 58 16.00 -4.54 8.59
CA GLY A 58 15.94 -3.51 7.55
C GLY A 58 17.20 -2.65 7.46
N PHE A 59 17.98 -2.51 8.53
CA PHE A 59 19.12 -1.61 8.59
C PHE A 59 20.37 -2.23 9.19
N ASP A 60 20.39 -2.56 10.47
CA ASP A 60 21.62 -2.93 11.17
C ASP A 60 22.29 -4.17 10.58
N MET A 61 21.54 -5.26 10.33
CA MET A 61 22.09 -6.49 9.80
C MET A 61 22.71 -6.31 8.39
N PRO A 62 22.03 -5.66 7.43
CA PRO A 62 22.63 -5.33 6.13
C PRO A 62 23.90 -4.49 6.22
N VAL A 63 23.94 -3.50 7.12
CA VAL A 63 25.09 -2.61 7.30
C VAL A 63 26.27 -3.35 7.96
N LEU A 64 26.01 -4.12 9.01
CA LEU A 64 27.02 -4.96 9.66
C LEU A 64 27.64 -5.97 8.68
N TRP A 65 26.83 -6.54 7.80
CA TRP A 65 27.35 -7.42 6.77
C TRP A 65 28.18 -6.67 5.71
N LYS A 66 27.67 -5.51 5.23
CA LYS A 66 28.35 -4.70 4.20
C LYS A 66 29.73 -4.20 4.67
N LEU A 67 29.81 -3.68 5.89
CA LEU A 67 30.97 -2.94 6.37
C LEU A 67 31.90 -3.75 7.29
N TRP A 68 31.33 -4.63 8.12
CA TRP A 68 32.09 -5.40 9.11
C TRP A 68 32.14 -6.90 8.81
N ASN A 69 31.51 -7.35 7.71
CA ASN A 69 31.39 -8.77 7.33
C ASN A 69 30.82 -9.66 8.46
N ILE A 70 29.95 -9.09 9.28
CA ILE A 70 29.29 -9.81 10.37
C ILE A 70 27.97 -10.38 9.88
N HIS A 71 27.79 -11.68 10.07
CA HIS A 71 26.57 -12.41 9.71
C HIS A 71 25.97 -13.07 10.94
N VAL A 72 24.69 -12.82 11.20
CA VAL A 72 23.90 -13.47 12.24
C VAL A 72 22.87 -14.36 11.56
N ASP A 73 22.77 -15.62 11.97
CA ASP A 73 21.76 -16.53 11.45
C ASP A 73 20.35 -15.96 11.65
N LYS A 74 19.54 -15.95 10.58
CA LYS A 74 18.20 -15.35 10.59
C LYS A 74 17.29 -15.92 11.68
N SER A 75 17.47 -17.23 12.03
CA SER A 75 16.71 -17.88 13.09
C SER A 75 16.97 -17.30 14.50
N ARG A 76 18.06 -16.54 14.64
CA ARG A 76 18.43 -15.86 15.88
C ARG A 76 17.93 -14.43 15.96
N ILE A 77 17.44 -13.84 14.87
CA ILE A 77 17.06 -12.44 14.79
C ILE A 77 15.59 -12.28 15.19
N GLU A 78 15.31 -11.34 16.08
CA GLU A 78 13.97 -10.85 16.39
C GLU A 78 13.93 -9.32 16.24
N ASP A 79 13.03 -8.82 15.41
CA ASP A 79 12.92 -7.40 15.07
C ASP A 79 11.68 -6.78 15.73
N THR A 80 11.89 -5.84 16.65
CA THR A 80 10.80 -5.21 17.39
C THR A 80 9.91 -4.34 16.51
N LEU A 81 10.39 -3.87 15.34
CA LEU A 81 9.54 -3.17 14.36
C LEU A 81 8.55 -4.14 13.71
N VAL A 82 9.01 -5.34 13.32
CA VAL A 82 8.15 -6.41 12.79
C VAL A 82 7.12 -6.83 13.84
N MET A 83 7.58 -7.09 15.07
CA MET A 83 6.71 -7.44 16.21
C MET A 83 5.67 -6.36 16.50
N SER A 84 6.05 -5.09 16.47
CA SER A 84 5.16 -3.95 16.70
C SER A 84 4.07 -3.83 15.63
N ARG A 85 4.44 -4.02 14.36
CA ARG A 85 3.50 -3.99 13.23
C ARG A 85 2.54 -5.18 13.26
N LEU A 86 3.06 -6.37 13.61
CA LEU A 86 2.24 -7.57 13.73
C LEU A 86 1.24 -7.47 14.88
N SER A 87 1.67 -6.98 16.04
CA SER A 87 0.80 -6.88 17.22
C SER A 87 -0.36 -5.91 17.01
N ASN A 88 -0.13 -4.78 16.34
CA ASN A 88 -1.15 -3.78 16.01
C ASN A 88 -0.73 -2.90 14.82
N PRO A 89 -1.12 -3.24 13.58
CA PRO A 89 -0.77 -2.46 12.40
C PRO A 89 -1.21 -0.99 12.42
N SER A 90 -2.21 -0.66 13.23
CA SER A 90 -2.78 0.70 13.37
C SER A 90 -2.38 1.38 14.69
N ARG A 91 -1.20 1.06 15.24
CA ARG A 91 -0.70 1.64 16.49
C ARG A 91 -0.70 3.16 16.42
N GLU A 92 -1.30 3.81 17.42
CA GLU A 92 -1.29 5.26 17.56
C GLU A 92 0.14 5.80 17.70
N GLY A 93 0.46 6.90 17.02
CA GLY A 93 1.82 7.44 16.91
C GLY A 93 2.77 6.62 15.99
N GLY A 94 2.35 5.43 15.54
CA GLY A 94 3.11 4.55 14.65
C GLY A 94 4.08 3.60 15.38
N HIS A 95 5.09 3.12 14.66
CA HIS A 95 5.95 2.02 15.13
C HIS A 95 7.41 2.43 15.37
N ARG A 96 7.74 3.71 15.24
CA ARG A 96 9.12 4.22 15.46
C ARG A 96 9.55 4.00 16.91
N LEU A 97 10.85 3.84 17.14
CA LEU A 97 11.39 3.66 18.47
C LEU A 97 11.10 4.87 19.38
N SER A 98 11.05 6.10 18.82
CA SER A 98 10.63 7.30 19.55
C SER A 98 9.22 7.19 20.13
N ASN A 99 8.25 6.69 19.33
CA ASN A 99 6.88 6.45 19.80
C ASN A 99 6.84 5.37 20.90
N TRP A 100 7.67 4.33 20.79
CA TRP A 100 7.81 3.35 21.87
C TRP A 100 8.36 3.99 23.14
N GLY A 101 9.31 4.92 23.01
CA GLY A 101 9.79 5.70 24.15
C GLY A 101 8.68 6.48 24.87
N GLU A 102 7.77 7.07 24.11
CA GLU A 102 6.58 7.78 24.64
C GLU A 102 5.62 6.81 25.33
N ILE A 103 5.24 5.71 24.65
CA ILE A 103 4.34 4.66 25.21
C ILE A 103 4.86 4.10 26.53
N LEU A 104 6.18 3.97 26.66
CA LEU A 104 6.84 3.38 27.82
C LEU A 104 7.19 4.41 28.90
N ASN A 105 6.91 5.69 28.69
CA ASN A 105 7.40 6.80 29.53
C ASN A 105 8.92 6.71 29.78
N PHE A 106 9.66 6.29 28.74
CA PHE A 106 11.10 6.14 28.76
C PHE A 106 11.65 6.66 27.42
N PRO A 107 11.77 7.99 27.25
CA PRO A 107 12.00 8.61 25.96
C PRO A 107 13.34 8.20 25.36
N LYS A 108 13.31 8.04 24.04
CA LYS A 108 14.50 7.99 23.20
C LYS A 108 15.20 9.36 23.26
N GLY A 109 16.53 9.38 23.26
CA GLY A 109 17.28 10.62 23.18
C GLY A 109 17.11 11.35 21.85
N ASP A 110 17.50 12.63 21.82
CA ASP A 110 17.61 13.41 20.59
C ASP A 110 19.07 13.53 20.18
N TYR A 111 19.38 13.13 18.94
CA TYR A 111 20.71 13.27 18.34
C TYR A 111 20.58 13.54 16.83
N ASN A 112 21.41 14.39 16.28
CA ASN A 112 21.31 14.83 14.88
C ASN A 112 22.65 15.08 14.16
N ASP A 113 23.80 14.84 14.81
CA ASP A 113 25.10 14.99 14.18
C ASP A 113 25.76 13.62 13.91
N TRP A 114 25.63 13.16 12.68
CA TRP A 114 26.14 11.85 12.23
C TRP A 114 27.52 11.95 11.56
N SER A 115 28.16 13.11 11.60
CA SER A 115 29.41 13.38 10.88
C SER A 115 30.64 12.72 11.50
N CYS A 116 30.62 12.48 12.83
CA CYS A 116 31.74 11.86 13.55
C CYS A 116 31.26 11.18 14.83
N LEU A 117 32.09 10.27 15.36
CA LEU A 117 31.84 9.64 16.65
C LEU A 117 31.96 10.65 17.79
N THR A 118 30.92 10.75 18.62
CA THR A 118 30.90 11.60 19.82
C THR A 118 30.43 10.81 21.05
N PRO A 119 30.80 11.22 22.28
CA PRO A 119 30.25 10.60 23.49
C PRO A 119 28.71 10.71 23.59
N GLU A 120 28.13 11.76 23.00
CA GLU A 120 26.69 11.96 22.95
C GLU A 120 26.03 10.93 22.02
N MET A 121 26.63 10.61 20.87
CA MET A 121 26.17 9.54 19.98
C MET A 121 26.18 8.18 20.68
N VAL A 122 27.24 7.87 21.41
CA VAL A 122 27.33 6.61 22.17
C VAL A 122 26.21 6.54 23.23
N LYS A 123 25.97 7.61 23.98
CA LYS A 123 24.86 7.70 24.96
C LYS A 123 23.51 7.51 24.29
N TYR A 124 23.33 8.09 23.10
CA TYR A 124 22.12 7.96 22.29
C TYR A 124 21.89 6.49 21.88
N CYS A 125 22.90 5.82 21.32
CA CYS A 125 22.84 4.39 20.96
C CYS A 125 22.53 3.50 22.19
N ILE A 126 23.17 3.76 23.34
CA ILE A 126 22.88 3.05 24.60
C ILE A 126 21.41 3.24 25.02
N GLN A 127 20.88 4.45 24.86
CA GLN A 127 19.48 4.72 25.19
C GLN A 127 18.54 3.97 24.25
N ASP A 128 18.85 3.91 22.93
CA ASP A 128 18.06 3.19 21.95
C ASP A 128 17.99 1.69 22.26
N VAL A 129 19.11 1.08 22.62
CA VAL A 129 19.16 -0.32 23.08
C VAL A 129 18.26 -0.54 24.31
N LYS A 130 18.28 0.38 25.28
CA LYS A 130 17.44 0.29 26.50
C LYS A 130 15.94 0.46 26.18
N VAL A 131 15.58 1.39 25.29
CA VAL A 131 14.18 1.55 24.82
C VAL A 131 13.72 0.30 24.09
N THR A 132 14.58 -0.25 23.21
CA THR A 132 14.30 -1.48 22.46
C THR A 132 14.03 -2.66 23.40
N ALA A 133 14.83 -2.82 24.46
CA ALA A 133 14.63 -3.89 25.44
C ALA A 133 13.26 -3.78 26.15
N LYS A 134 12.89 -2.58 26.60
CA LYS A 134 11.58 -2.35 27.23
C LYS A 134 10.42 -2.55 26.24
N ALA A 135 10.58 -2.10 24.98
CA ALA A 135 9.60 -2.31 23.91
C ALA A 135 9.43 -3.81 23.62
N TYR A 136 10.52 -4.56 23.57
CA TYR A 136 10.50 -6.02 23.37
C TYR A 136 9.71 -6.73 24.46
N ASP A 137 9.93 -6.41 25.73
CA ASP A 137 9.19 -6.99 26.85
C ASP A 137 7.69 -6.72 26.72
N LYS A 138 7.30 -5.49 26.38
CA LYS A 138 5.91 -5.11 26.15
C LYS A 138 5.31 -5.86 24.97
N LEU A 139 6.05 -5.95 23.85
CA LEU A 139 5.62 -6.67 22.65
C LEU A 139 5.47 -8.17 22.88
N LYS A 140 6.32 -8.80 23.68
CA LYS A 140 6.16 -10.21 24.10
C LYS A 140 4.84 -10.43 24.84
N LEU A 141 4.41 -9.45 25.65
CA LEU A 141 3.10 -9.51 26.31
C LEU A 141 1.94 -9.36 25.32
N GLU A 142 2.03 -8.42 24.40
CA GLU A 142 1.01 -8.19 23.37
C GLU A 142 0.85 -9.42 22.45
N LEU A 143 1.96 -10.04 22.06
CA LEU A 143 2.00 -11.20 21.17
C LEU A 143 1.68 -12.55 21.83
N ARG A 144 1.37 -12.60 23.11
CA ARG A 144 1.05 -13.87 23.82
C ARG A 144 -0.12 -14.65 23.21
N LYS A 145 -1.06 -13.95 22.54
CA LYS A 145 -2.22 -14.57 21.89
C LYS A 145 -1.94 -14.97 20.44
N PHE A 146 -0.76 -14.65 19.91
CA PHE A 146 -0.34 -14.99 18.56
C PHE A 146 0.34 -16.36 18.54
N SER A 147 0.22 -17.07 17.43
CA SER A 147 0.98 -18.30 17.23
C SER A 147 2.47 -17.98 17.01
N LYS A 148 3.34 -18.92 17.37
CA LYS A 148 4.76 -18.80 17.03
C LYS A 148 4.97 -18.74 15.51
N GLU A 149 4.18 -19.52 14.75
CA GLU A 149 4.20 -19.54 13.28
C GLU A 149 3.98 -18.14 12.69
N SER A 150 2.99 -17.37 13.19
CA SER A 150 2.72 -16.03 12.68
C SER A 150 3.87 -15.05 12.92
N ILE A 151 4.58 -15.18 14.05
CA ILE A 151 5.74 -14.35 14.38
C ILE A 151 6.93 -14.72 13.50
N ASP A 152 7.24 -16.00 13.38
CA ASP A 152 8.35 -16.51 12.57
C ASP A 152 8.15 -16.19 11.08
N LEU A 153 6.94 -16.39 10.56
CA LEU A 153 6.59 -16.08 9.16
C LEU A 153 6.86 -14.61 8.82
N GLU A 154 6.44 -13.68 9.67
CA GLU A 154 6.61 -12.25 9.37
C GLU A 154 8.08 -11.83 9.43
N HIS A 155 8.91 -12.43 10.29
CA HIS A 155 10.36 -12.22 10.29
C HIS A 155 11.02 -12.78 9.02
N ASP A 156 10.68 -14.00 8.61
CA ASP A 156 11.19 -14.59 7.38
C ASP A 156 10.80 -13.76 6.15
N VAL A 157 9.54 -13.32 6.08
CA VAL A 157 9.07 -12.45 5.00
C VAL A 157 9.78 -11.11 4.99
N GLN A 158 10.06 -10.53 6.17
CA GLN A 158 10.84 -9.28 6.24
C GLN A 158 12.25 -9.46 5.68
N HIS A 159 12.91 -10.59 5.93
CA HIS A 159 14.21 -10.92 5.33
C HIS A 159 14.13 -11.06 3.81
N ILE A 160 13.08 -11.71 3.27
CA ILE A 160 12.89 -11.89 1.83
C ILE A 160 12.65 -10.53 1.17
N ILE A 161 11.77 -9.70 1.75
CA ILE A 161 11.45 -8.38 1.22
C ILE A 161 12.63 -7.42 1.32
N GLN A 162 13.48 -7.55 2.34
CA GLN A 162 14.74 -6.78 2.40
C GLN A 162 15.67 -7.10 1.22
N LYS A 163 15.78 -8.38 0.84
CA LYS A 163 16.53 -8.79 -0.37
C LYS A 163 15.90 -8.24 -1.64
N GLN A 164 14.57 -8.34 -1.77
CA GLN A 164 13.83 -7.77 -2.90
C GLN A 164 14.08 -6.27 -3.03
N THR A 165 13.99 -5.52 -1.93
CA THR A 165 14.23 -4.07 -1.92
C THR A 165 15.67 -3.76 -2.32
N LYS A 166 16.66 -4.52 -1.80
CA LYS A 166 18.06 -4.36 -2.18
C LYS A 166 18.29 -4.68 -3.66
N ASN A 167 17.63 -5.71 -4.19
CA ASN A 167 17.71 -6.04 -5.62
C ASN A 167 17.10 -4.92 -6.48
N GLY A 168 15.94 -4.38 -6.07
CA GLY A 168 15.19 -3.41 -6.86
C GLY A 168 14.58 -4.02 -8.12
N TRP A 169 13.86 -3.24 -8.90
CA TRP A 169 13.29 -3.64 -10.18
C TRP A 169 13.89 -2.81 -11.31
N LEU A 170 14.42 -3.45 -12.33
CA LEU A 170 15.02 -2.78 -13.48
C LEU A 170 13.95 -2.03 -14.29
N LEU A 171 14.20 -0.75 -14.53
CA LEU A 171 13.36 0.12 -15.35
C LEU A 171 13.99 0.25 -16.74
N ASP A 172 13.22 0.03 -17.80
CA ASP A 172 13.59 0.51 -19.12
C ASP A 172 13.45 2.05 -19.13
N LEU A 173 14.56 2.71 -18.77
CA LEU A 173 14.59 4.16 -18.61
C LEU A 173 14.24 4.88 -19.92
N ARG A 174 14.74 4.38 -21.07
CA ARG A 174 14.44 4.96 -22.38
C ARG A 174 12.95 4.88 -22.70
N HIS A 175 12.37 3.68 -22.62
CA HIS A 175 10.93 3.48 -22.85
C HIS A 175 10.08 4.32 -21.88
N SER A 176 10.50 4.42 -20.61
CA SER A 176 9.80 5.21 -19.58
C SER A 176 9.84 6.71 -19.89
N MET A 177 10.97 7.23 -20.37
CA MET A 177 11.10 8.64 -20.77
C MET A 177 10.27 8.95 -22.03
N ASP A 178 10.26 8.07 -23.02
CA ASP A 178 9.45 8.20 -24.23
C ASP A 178 7.95 8.20 -23.86
N LEU A 179 7.53 7.24 -23.03
CA LEU A 179 6.14 7.20 -22.53
C LEU A 179 5.78 8.47 -21.74
N LEU A 180 6.68 8.97 -20.90
CA LEU A 180 6.46 10.20 -20.14
C LEU A 180 6.29 11.42 -21.05
N ALA A 181 7.07 11.52 -22.12
CA ALA A 181 6.97 12.58 -23.13
C ALA A 181 5.62 12.53 -23.84
N ASP A 182 5.19 11.36 -24.32
CA ASP A 182 3.89 11.16 -24.98
C ASP A 182 2.71 11.48 -24.07
N LEU A 183 2.78 11.05 -22.81
CA LEU A 183 1.74 11.36 -21.80
C LEU A 183 1.66 12.86 -21.52
N LYS A 184 2.80 13.56 -21.40
CA LYS A 184 2.84 15.01 -21.20
C LYS A 184 2.30 15.77 -22.40
N GLU A 185 2.66 15.36 -23.61
CA GLU A 185 2.14 15.98 -24.85
C GLU A 185 0.62 15.79 -24.97
N THR A 186 0.14 14.56 -24.74
CA THR A 186 -1.31 14.26 -24.78
C THR A 186 -2.07 15.04 -23.72
N LYS A 187 -1.51 15.15 -22.52
CA LYS A 187 -2.08 15.95 -21.43
C LYS A 187 -2.17 17.43 -21.81
N MET A 188 -1.12 18.01 -22.41
CA MET A 188 -1.13 19.40 -22.89
C MET A 188 -2.21 19.66 -23.94
N LYS A 189 -2.34 18.77 -24.93
CA LYS A 189 -3.40 18.86 -25.96
C LYS A 189 -4.80 18.84 -25.33
N LEU A 190 -4.98 17.99 -24.33
CA LEU A 190 -6.25 17.86 -23.61
C LEU A 190 -6.53 19.09 -22.71
N GLU A 191 -5.53 19.61 -22.06
CA GLU A 191 -5.61 20.84 -21.25
C GLU A 191 -6.04 22.04 -22.10
N TRP A 192 -5.45 22.18 -23.30
CA TRP A 192 -5.86 23.18 -24.26
C TRP A 192 -7.34 23.01 -24.66
N ALA A 193 -7.76 21.79 -24.99
CA ALA A 193 -9.16 21.49 -25.35
C ALA A 193 -10.14 21.81 -24.21
N VAL A 194 -9.76 21.51 -22.95
CA VAL A 194 -10.55 21.87 -21.78
C VAL A 194 -10.72 23.39 -21.69
N HIS A 195 -9.66 24.18 -21.84
CA HIS A 195 -9.74 25.65 -21.76
C HIS A 195 -10.54 26.28 -22.90
N GLN A 196 -10.76 25.55 -24.02
CA GLN A 196 -11.69 26.02 -25.06
C GLN A 196 -13.16 25.91 -24.61
N ASN A 197 -13.51 24.96 -23.75
CA ASN A 197 -14.86 24.70 -23.27
C ASN A 197 -15.13 25.39 -21.91
N PHE A 198 -14.14 25.45 -21.04
CA PHE A 198 -14.26 26.02 -19.70
C PHE A 198 -13.77 27.48 -19.67
N LYS A 199 -14.65 28.40 -20.07
CA LYS A 199 -14.32 29.83 -20.15
C LYS A 199 -14.16 30.47 -18.78
N PRO A 200 -13.34 31.54 -18.63
CA PRO A 200 -13.24 32.31 -17.38
C PRO A 200 -14.61 32.82 -16.91
N LYS A 201 -14.82 32.81 -15.59
CA LYS A 201 -16.05 33.29 -14.96
C LYS A 201 -15.80 34.50 -14.10
N TRP A 202 -16.76 35.40 -14.10
CA TRP A 202 -16.78 36.51 -13.12
C TRP A 202 -17.15 35.96 -11.73
N VAL A 203 -16.28 36.19 -10.76
CA VAL A 203 -16.46 35.73 -9.38
C VAL A 203 -16.53 36.98 -8.47
N ASP A 204 -17.54 36.98 -7.62
CA ASP A 204 -17.67 37.98 -6.57
C ASP A 204 -16.60 37.76 -5.51
N VAL A 205 -15.83 38.80 -5.17
CA VAL A 205 -14.67 38.70 -4.26
C VAL A 205 -14.98 39.28 -2.90
N LYS A 206 -15.46 40.53 -2.90
CA LYS A 206 -15.82 41.26 -1.69
C LYS A 206 -16.69 42.50 -2.02
N GLU A 207 -17.49 42.90 -1.06
CA GLU A 207 -18.17 44.16 -1.11
C GLU A 207 -17.17 45.30 -0.85
N VAL A 208 -17.25 46.35 -1.66
CA VAL A 208 -16.39 47.52 -1.60
C VAL A 208 -17.28 48.74 -1.41
N THR A 209 -17.03 49.49 -0.34
CA THR A 209 -17.72 50.73 -0.06
C THR A 209 -16.75 51.92 -0.33
N PRO A 210 -17.02 52.77 -1.33
CA PRO A 210 -16.23 53.96 -1.57
C PRO A 210 -16.27 54.89 -0.35
N LYS A 211 -15.14 55.55 -0.05
CA LYS A 211 -15.01 56.45 1.11
C LYS A 211 -14.48 57.81 0.67
N LEU A 212 -14.95 58.85 1.33
CA LEU A 212 -14.39 60.20 1.15
C LEU A 212 -13.24 60.47 2.13
N LYS A 213 -12.27 61.26 1.71
CA LYS A 213 -11.24 61.82 2.56
C LYS A 213 -11.82 63.00 3.37
N LYS A 214 -11.05 63.52 4.33
CA LYS A 214 -11.44 64.68 5.16
C LYS A 214 -11.70 65.97 4.35
N ASP A 215 -11.11 66.06 3.17
CA ASP A 215 -11.27 67.18 2.24
C ASP A 215 -12.46 67.04 1.28
N GLY A 216 -13.25 66.01 1.44
CA GLY A 216 -14.41 65.66 0.59
C GLY A 216 -14.09 65.00 -0.72
N SER A 217 -12.81 64.74 -1.06
CA SER A 217 -12.43 64.02 -2.26
C SER A 217 -12.55 62.48 -2.07
N LEU A 218 -12.77 61.73 -3.17
CA LEU A 218 -12.82 60.28 -3.13
C LEU A 218 -11.48 59.70 -2.66
N SER A 219 -11.53 58.77 -1.74
CA SER A 219 -10.36 58.00 -1.28
C SER A 219 -10.07 56.83 -2.22
N LYS A 220 -8.83 56.70 -2.65
CA LYS A 220 -8.38 55.55 -3.47
C LYS A 220 -8.14 54.29 -2.63
N VAL A 221 -8.15 54.44 -1.30
CA VAL A 221 -7.88 53.29 -0.40
C VAL A 221 -8.98 52.25 -0.52
N GLY A 222 -8.59 51.05 -0.91
CA GLY A 222 -9.49 49.89 -1.09
C GLY A 222 -10.14 49.80 -2.48
N LEU A 223 -9.93 50.76 -3.38
CA LEU A 223 -10.38 50.75 -4.77
C LEU A 223 -9.22 50.41 -5.71
N THR A 224 -9.50 49.66 -6.81
CA THR A 224 -8.61 49.56 -7.96
C THR A 224 -8.67 50.86 -8.78
N ASP A 225 -7.71 51.05 -9.70
CA ASP A 225 -7.70 52.26 -10.55
C ASP A 225 -8.98 52.39 -11.40
N ASP A 226 -9.45 51.28 -11.98
CA ASP A 226 -10.69 51.24 -12.74
C ASP A 226 -11.94 51.53 -11.90
N GLU A 227 -12.01 50.97 -10.68
CA GLU A 227 -13.11 51.21 -9.75
C GLU A 227 -13.12 52.67 -9.30
N PHE A 228 -11.94 53.22 -8.98
CA PHE A 228 -11.79 54.61 -8.61
C PHE A 228 -12.27 55.57 -9.73
N THR A 229 -11.87 55.29 -10.98
CA THR A 229 -12.31 56.06 -12.15
C THR A 229 -13.82 55.95 -12.34
N LYS A 230 -14.40 54.73 -12.27
CA LYS A 230 -15.84 54.51 -12.40
C LYS A 230 -16.66 55.25 -11.32
N VAL A 231 -16.18 55.25 -10.07
CA VAL A 231 -16.86 55.96 -8.98
C VAL A 231 -16.82 57.46 -9.20
N ILE A 232 -15.70 58.01 -9.71
CA ILE A 232 -15.60 59.45 -10.06
C ILE A 232 -16.57 59.80 -11.21
N GLU A 233 -16.58 58.99 -12.28
CA GLU A 233 -17.41 59.22 -13.46
C GLU A 233 -18.91 59.11 -13.17
N SER A 234 -19.30 58.15 -12.34
CA SER A 234 -20.70 57.90 -11.99
C SER A 234 -21.20 58.76 -10.83
N GLY A 235 -20.30 59.25 -9.97
CA GLY A 235 -20.64 59.92 -8.72
C GLY A 235 -21.32 59.00 -7.68
N CYS A 236 -21.38 57.67 -7.95
CA CYS A 236 -22.08 56.71 -7.11
C CYS A 236 -21.18 56.26 -5.94
N MET A 237 -21.64 56.51 -4.73
CA MET A 237 -20.94 56.14 -3.48
C MET A 237 -21.54 54.89 -2.80
N GLU A 238 -22.50 54.23 -3.45
CA GLU A 238 -23.11 53.02 -2.91
C GLU A 238 -22.12 51.84 -2.89
N PRO A 239 -22.24 50.92 -1.92
CA PRO A 239 -21.46 49.70 -1.91
C PRO A 239 -21.69 48.88 -3.18
N PHE A 240 -20.64 48.33 -3.73
CA PHE A 240 -20.72 47.43 -4.88
C PHE A 240 -19.89 46.19 -4.66
N MET A 241 -20.31 45.10 -5.30
CA MET A 241 -19.57 43.83 -5.25
C MET A 241 -18.43 43.85 -6.25
N ARG A 242 -17.18 43.71 -5.75
CA ARG A 242 -16.01 43.58 -6.61
C ARG A 242 -16.05 42.22 -7.31
N ARG A 243 -15.96 42.22 -8.62
CA ARG A 243 -15.89 41.04 -9.47
C ARG A 243 -14.52 40.95 -10.14
N VAL A 244 -13.99 39.73 -10.15
CA VAL A 244 -12.74 39.42 -10.86
C VAL A 244 -13.00 38.32 -11.84
N LEU A 245 -12.54 38.47 -13.07
CA LEU A 245 -12.60 37.40 -14.08
C LEU A 245 -11.52 36.36 -13.73
N LYS A 246 -11.95 35.22 -13.20
CA LYS A 246 -11.06 34.12 -12.83
C LYS A 246 -10.99 33.09 -13.97
N PRO A 247 -9.77 32.76 -14.43
CA PRO A 247 -9.59 31.66 -15.37
C PRO A 247 -9.96 30.33 -14.68
N PHE A 248 -10.40 29.37 -15.49
CA PHE A 248 -10.66 28.01 -15.01
C PHE A 248 -9.34 27.34 -14.58
N ASN A 249 -9.33 26.79 -13.38
CA ASN A 249 -8.19 26.06 -12.82
C ASN A 249 -8.47 24.56 -12.76
N LEU A 250 -7.86 23.79 -13.66
CA LEU A 250 -7.91 22.34 -13.72
C LEU A 250 -7.38 21.63 -12.45
N GLY A 251 -6.57 22.30 -11.64
CA GLY A 251 -6.12 21.78 -10.34
C GLY A 251 -7.18 21.90 -9.24
N SER A 252 -8.25 22.67 -9.45
CA SER A 252 -9.28 22.93 -8.46
C SER A 252 -10.50 22.02 -8.63
N ARG A 253 -10.59 20.97 -7.80
CA ARG A 253 -11.75 20.05 -7.78
C ARG A 253 -13.06 20.82 -7.57
N LYS A 254 -13.05 21.86 -6.74
CA LYS A 254 -14.20 22.74 -6.50
C LYS A 254 -14.65 23.41 -7.80
N GLN A 255 -13.73 24.08 -8.52
CA GLN A 255 -14.09 24.72 -9.79
C GLN A 255 -14.56 23.73 -10.85
N ILE A 256 -13.92 22.55 -10.94
CA ILE A 256 -14.37 21.50 -11.85
C ILE A 256 -15.83 21.13 -11.53
N GLY A 257 -16.17 20.90 -10.28
CA GLY A 257 -17.54 20.60 -9.87
C GLY A 257 -18.54 21.70 -10.22
N GLU A 258 -18.22 22.98 -9.93
CA GLU A 258 -19.05 24.14 -10.24
C GLU A 258 -19.31 24.31 -11.75
N TYR A 259 -18.25 24.13 -12.57
CA TYR A 259 -18.40 24.23 -14.02
C TYR A 259 -19.20 23.06 -14.61
N LEU A 260 -18.97 21.82 -14.13
CA LEU A 260 -19.71 20.67 -14.61
C LEU A 260 -21.20 20.74 -14.24
N GLN A 261 -21.55 21.35 -13.11
CA GLN A 261 -22.95 21.61 -12.77
C GLN A 261 -23.61 22.59 -13.75
N ASP A 262 -22.89 23.61 -14.25
CA ASP A 262 -23.41 24.49 -15.31
C ASP A 262 -23.66 23.73 -16.63
N PHE A 263 -22.90 22.66 -16.90
CA PHE A 263 -23.13 21.75 -18.03
C PHE A 263 -24.21 20.69 -17.74
N GLY A 264 -24.88 20.77 -16.57
CA GLY A 264 -26.00 19.90 -16.20
C GLY A 264 -25.61 18.68 -15.34
N TRP A 265 -24.36 18.57 -14.90
CA TRP A 265 -23.96 17.50 -14.00
C TRP A 265 -24.66 17.60 -12.63
N LYS A 266 -25.26 16.50 -12.20
CA LYS A 266 -25.88 16.38 -10.88
C LYS A 266 -25.02 15.44 -10.01
N PRO A 267 -24.19 15.98 -9.10
CA PRO A 267 -23.35 15.16 -8.25
C PRO A 267 -24.19 14.34 -7.27
N GLU A 268 -23.84 13.07 -7.12
CA GLU A 268 -24.49 12.15 -6.18
C GLU A 268 -23.70 11.96 -4.88
N LYS A 269 -22.42 12.33 -4.88
CA LYS A 269 -21.50 12.14 -3.75
C LYS A 269 -20.85 13.45 -3.36
N PHE A 270 -20.78 13.67 -2.05
CA PHE A 270 -20.25 14.89 -1.45
C PHE A 270 -19.19 14.58 -0.41
N THR A 271 -18.28 15.52 -0.21
CA THR A 271 -17.31 15.48 0.90
C THR A 271 -18.01 15.81 2.23
N PRO A 272 -17.38 15.58 3.39
CA PRO A 272 -17.92 16.03 4.69
C PRO A 272 -18.19 17.53 4.78
N THR A 273 -17.61 18.34 3.89
CA THR A 273 -17.81 19.80 3.78
C THR A 273 -18.80 20.17 2.67
N ASP A 274 -19.65 19.23 2.26
CA ASP A 274 -20.72 19.40 1.26
C ASP A 274 -20.23 19.90 -0.12
N GLN A 275 -19.00 19.52 -0.50
CA GLN A 275 -18.48 19.78 -1.85
C GLN A 275 -18.65 18.51 -2.71
N PRO A 276 -19.06 18.64 -4.00
CA PRO A 276 -19.13 17.49 -4.90
C PRO A 276 -17.78 16.76 -4.96
N ILE A 277 -17.83 15.41 -4.87
CA ILE A 277 -16.64 14.61 -5.07
C ILE A 277 -16.38 14.53 -6.57
N VAL A 278 -15.22 15.07 -6.96
CA VAL A 278 -14.73 15.07 -8.34
C VAL A 278 -13.53 14.14 -8.43
N ASP A 279 -13.73 12.97 -9.00
CA ASP A 279 -12.67 12.02 -9.32
C ASP A 279 -12.87 11.42 -10.71
N GLU A 280 -11.81 10.74 -11.18
CA GLU A 280 -11.76 10.10 -12.49
C GLU A 280 -12.92 9.10 -12.70
N SER A 281 -13.17 8.25 -11.71
CA SER A 281 -14.17 7.17 -11.84
C SER A 281 -15.60 7.70 -11.87
N ILE A 282 -15.89 8.72 -11.08
CA ILE A 282 -17.20 9.39 -11.06
C ILE A 282 -17.45 10.06 -12.40
N LEU A 283 -16.46 10.81 -12.91
CA LEU A 283 -16.62 11.55 -14.16
C LEU A 283 -16.69 10.66 -15.39
N PHE A 284 -15.96 9.53 -15.42
CA PHE A 284 -16.11 8.55 -16.50
C PHE A 284 -17.50 7.89 -16.56
N ALA A 285 -18.21 7.85 -15.43
CA ALA A 285 -19.60 7.36 -15.39
C ALA A 285 -20.61 8.36 -15.99
N VAL A 286 -20.25 9.65 -16.06
CA VAL A 286 -21.10 10.72 -16.63
C VAL A 286 -20.93 10.77 -18.13
N LYS A 287 -21.66 9.92 -18.87
CA LYS A 287 -21.49 9.77 -20.32
C LYS A 287 -22.19 10.85 -21.14
N ASP A 288 -23.22 11.46 -20.57
CA ASP A 288 -24.08 12.43 -21.27
C ASP A 288 -23.49 13.85 -21.35
N ILE A 289 -22.37 14.09 -20.64
CA ILE A 289 -21.70 15.39 -20.58
C ILE A 289 -20.27 15.23 -21.14
N PRO A 290 -20.02 15.64 -22.40
CA PRO A 290 -18.70 15.54 -23.05
C PRO A 290 -17.59 16.22 -22.25
N GLU A 291 -17.89 17.34 -21.60
CA GLU A 291 -16.96 18.11 -20.75
C GLU A 291 -16.51 17.29 -19.54
N ALA A 292 -17.37 16.50 -18.93
CA ALA A 292 -17.00 15.58 -17.85
C ALA A 292 -16.02 14.51 -18.33
N GLN A 293 -16.21 14.00 -19.56
CA GLN A 293 -15.29 13.03 -20.17
C GLN A 293 -13.91 13.63 -20.45
N LEU A 294 -13.85 14.91 -20.88
CA LEU A 294 -12.58 15.62 -21.08
C LEU A 294 -11.82 15.75 -19.75
N ILE A 295 -12.50 16.16 -18.69
CA ILE A 295 -11.90 16.28 -17.36
C ILE A 295 -11.47 14.90 -16.83
N ALA A 296 -12.29 13.86 -16.96
CA ALA A 296 -11.94 12.51 -16.54
C ALA A 296 -10.64 12.00 -17.21
N LYS A 297 -10.51 12.20 -18.54
CA LYS A 297 -9.29 11.87 -19.28
C LYS A 297 -8.10 12.68 -18.82
N TYR A 298 -8.26 13.99 -18.57
CA TYR A 298 -7.19 14.83 -18.05
C TYR A 298 -6.68 14.34 -16.68
N LEU A 299 -7.60 14.03 -15.76
CA LEU A 299 -7.24 13.54 -14.42
C LEU A 299 -6.52 12.18 -14.48
N MET A 300 -6.97 11.30 -15.37
CA MET A 300 -6.30 10.02 -15.61
C MET A 300 -4.88 10.25 -16.13
N LEU A 301 -4.70 11.12 -17.16
CA LEU A 301 -3.37 11.43 -17.68
C LEU A 301 -2.47 12.11 -16.65
N GLN A 302 -3.00 13.03 -15.85
CA GLN A 302 -2.26 13.65 -14.75
C GLN A 302 -1.70 12.61 -13.78
N LYS A 303 -2.52 11.62 -13.43
CA LYS A 303 -2.11 10.51 -12.57
C LYS A 303 -1.02 9.65 -13.23
N ARG A 304 -1.16 9.33 -14.53
CA ARG A 304 -0.17 8.53 -15.27
C ARG A 304 1.16 9.27 -15.40
N VAL A 305 1.15 10.54 -15.75
CA VAL A 305 2.36 11.40 -15.78
C VAL A 305 3.06 11.38 -14.43
N ALA A 306 2.33 11.61 -13.34
CA ALA A 306 2.92 11.60 -11.99
C ALA A 306 3.53 10.23 -11.63
N GLN A 307 2.87 9.13 -12.00
CA GLN A 307 3.38 7.79 -11.76
C GLN A 307 4.67 7.52 -12.54
N VAL A 308 4.67 7.69 -13.86
CA VAL A 308 5.85 7.41 -14.69
C VAL A 308 7.01 8.34 -14.32
N GLN A 309 6.72 9.62 -14.06
CA GLN A 309 7.74 10.57 -13.60
C GLN A 309 8.38 10.11 -12.28
N SER A 310 7.56 9.65 -11.32
CA SER A 310 8.09 9.15 -10.03
C SER A 310 8.96 7.90 -10.19
N TRP A 311 8.75 7.08 -11.21
CA TRP A 311 9.60 5.92 -11.50
C TRP A 311 10.94 6.34 -12.09
N VAL A 312 10.91 7.26 -13.07
CA VAL A 312 12.14 7.82 -13.68
C VAL A 312 12.99 8.52 -12.62
N GLU A 313 12.37 9.30 -11.71
CA GLU A 313 13.08 9.98 -10.62
C GLU A 313 13.61 9.03 -9.54
N ALA A 314 12.98 7.86 -9.37
CA ALA A 314 13.38 6.86 -8.37
C ALA A 314 14.38 5.84 -8.90
N ALA A 315 14.59 5.78 -10.22
CA ALA A 315 15.60 4.92 -10.82
C ALA A 315 16.99 5.37 -10.37
N ASN A 316 17.82 4.40 -9.95
CA ASN A 316 19.20 4.68 -9.56
C ASN A 316 20.03 4.99 -10.80
N ASP A 317 20.78 6.11 -10.77
CA ASP A 317 21.57 6.62 -11.90
C ASP A 317 22.62 5.61 -12.41
N ASP A 318 23.10 4.72 -11.54
CA ASP A 318 24.12 3.74 -11.92
C ASP A 318 23.55 2.42 -12.48
N THR A 319 22.32 2.07 -12.09
CA THR A 319 21.78 0.72 -12.32
C THR A 319 20.41 0.70 -13.00
N ASP A 320 19.78 1.85 -13.20
CA ASP A 320 18.38 1.99 -13.67
C ASP A 320 17.35 1.20 -12.84
N ARG A 321 17.66 0.89 -11.56
CA ARG A 321 16.79 0.09 -10.71
C ARG A 321 16.01 0.93 -9.72
N ILE A 322 14.76 0.56 -9.52
CA ILE A 322 13.88 1.18 -8.55
C ILE A 322 13.86 0.33 -7.27
N HIS A 323 14.31 0.91 -6.16
CA HIS A 323 14.34 0.28 -4.85
C HIS A 323 13.14 0.72 -4.01
N GLY A 324 11.92 0.37 -4.47
CA GLY A 324 10.68 0.74 -3.80
C GLY A 324 10.59 0.16 -2.37
N TYR A 325 10.14 0.98 -1.43
CA TYR A 325 9.95 0.54 -0.05
C TYR A 325 8.67 -0.30 0.09
N VAL A 326 8.80 -1.46 0.71
CA VAL A 326 7.67 -2.36 1.03
C VAL A 326 7.57 -2.52 2.55
N ASN A 327 6.41 -2.17 3.10
CA ASN A 327 6.05 -2.51 4.47
C ASN A 327 5.29 -3.84 4.47
N THR A 328 5.88 -4.88 5.02
CA THR A 328 5.34 -6.24 5.01
C THR A 328 4.01 -6.39 5.77
N LEU A 329 3.72 -5.46 6.69
CA LEU A 329 2.55 -5.44 7.58
C LEU A 329 1.84 -4.07 7.54
N GLY A 330 1.81 -3.41 6.37
CA GLY A 330 1.34 -2.03 6.25
C GLY A 330 -0.18 -1.84 6.32
N ALA A 331 -0.96 -2.89 6.09
CA ALA A 331 -2.42 -2.87 6.15
C ALA A 331 -2.96 -3.60 7.39
N VAL A 332 -4.15 -3.23 7.87
CA VAL A 332 -4.85 -3.96 8.95
C VAL A 332 -5.15 -5.42 8.60
N THR A 333 -5.24 -5.72 7.30
CA THR A 333 -5.38 -7.07 6.76
C THR A 333 -4.04 -7.82 6.68
N ASN A 334 -2.96 -7.26 7.20
CA ASN A 334 -1.58 -7.74 7.09
C ASN A 334 -1.07 -7.91 5.64
N ARG A 335 -1.73 -7.29 4.66
CA ARG A 335 -1.20 -7.14 3.30
C ARG A 335 0.00 -6.19 3.30
N MET A 336 0.93 -6.41 2.39
CA MET A 336 2.04 -5.51 2.14
C MET A 336 1.55 -4.18 1.57
N THR A 337 2.22 -3.09 1.92
CA THR A 337 1.99 -1.77 1.33
C THR A 337 3.28 -1.23 0.73
N HIS A 338 3.16 -0.42 -0.32
CA HIS A 338 4.26 0.05 -1.14
C HIS A 338 4.35 1.57 -1.13
N SER A 339 5.57 2.09 -1.17
CA SER A 339 5.83 3.53 -1.26
C SER A 339 7.24 3.81 -1.81
N LYS A 340 7.49 5.02 -2.26
CA LYS A 340 8.80 5.54 -2.68
C LYS A 340 9.49 4.75 -3.81
N PRO A 341 8.85 4.53 -4.95
CA PRO A 341 7.47 4.80 -5.35
C PRO A 341 6.50 3.65 -4.99
N ASN A 342 5.18 3.91 -5.11
CA ASN A 342 4.16 2.89 -4.88
C ASN A 342 3.95 2.03 -6.14
N LEU A 343 4.68 0.94 -6.26
CA LEU A 343 4.60 0.02 -7.41
C LEU A 343 3.30 -0.81 -7.43
N ALA A 344 2.60 -0.95 -6.30
CA ALA A 344 1.30 -1.64 -6.26
C ALA A 344 0.18 -0.87 -6.97
N GLN A 345 0.41 0.40 -7.32
CA GLN A 345 -0.54 1.22 -8.08
C GLN A 345 -0.24 1.31 -9.58
N VAL A 346 0.73 0.56 -10.10
CA VAL A 346 0.95 0.44 -11.55
C VAL A 346 -0.33 -0.12 -12.17
N PRO A 347 -0.90 0.53 -13.21
CA PRO A 347 -2.20 0.15 -13.73
C PRO A 347 -2.19 -1.25 -14.35
N ALA A 348 -3.32 -1.95 -14.24
CA ALA A 348 -3.49 -3.24 -14.89
C ALA A 348 -3.41 -3.11 -16.43
N SER A 349 -2.95 -4.15 -17.10
CA SER A 349 -2.69 -4.14 -18.55
C SER A 349 -3.91 -3.72 -19.40
N TYR A 350 -5.13 -4.02 -18.95
CA TYR A 350 -6.37 -3.63 -19.61
C TYR A 350 -6.80 -2.18 -19.37
N SER A 351 -6.17 -1.49 -18.40
CA SER A 351 -6.45 -0.08 -18.10
C SER A 351 -5.79 0.84 -19.13
N PRO A 352 -6.29 2.07 -19.35
CA PRO A 352 -5.63 3.03 -20.21
C PRO A 352 -4.16 3.23 -19.83
N TYR A 353 -3.27 3.06 -20.79
CA TYR A 353 -1.80 3.08 -20.65
C TYR A 353 -1.22 1.98 -19.72
N GLY A 354 -2.02 1.02 -19.26
CA GLY A 354 -1.57 -0.01 -18.33
C GLY A 354 -0.49 -0.89 -18.92
N LYS A 355 -0.68 -1.35 -20.17
CA LYS A 355 0.33 -2.16 -20.86
C LYS A 355 1.66 -1.41 -21.01
N GLN A 356 1.63 -0.16 -21.48
CA GLN A 356 2.84 0.67 -21.64
C GLN A 356 3.54 0.93 -20.31
N CYS A 357 2.77 1.18 -19.24
CA CYS A 357 3.32 1.34 -17.90
C CYS A 357 4.03 0.08 -17.40
N ARG A 358 3.45 -1.11 -17.64
CA ARG A 358 4.06 -2.38 -17.24
C ARG A 358 5.25 -2.76 -18.12
N GLN A 359 5.30 -2.33 -19.37
CA GLN A 359 6.46 -2.49 -20.25
C GLN A 359 7.69 -1.72 -19.77
N CYS A 360 7.52 -0.71 -18.90
CA CYS A 360 8.65 -0.02 -18.27
C CYS A 360 9.49 -0.92 -17.33
N PHE A 361 8.91 -2.00 -16.81
CA PHE A 361 9.56 -2.89 -15.85
C PHE A 361 10.01 -4.17 -16.54
N ILE A 362 11.32 -4.39 -16.58
CA ILE A 362 11.96 -5.44 -17.37
C ILE A 362 12.90 -6.31 -16.53
N ALA A 363 13.35 -7.43 -17.09
CA ALA A 363 14.39 -8.25 -16.52
C ALA A 363 15.79 -7.75 -16.93
N ARG A 364 16.80 -8.04 -16.10
CA ARG A 364 18.22 -7.83 -16.45
C ARG A 364 18.66 -8.77 -17.57
N ASP A 365 19.75 -8.43 -18.23
CA ASP A 365 20.37 -9.26 -19.26
C ASP A 365 20.68 -10.68 -18.77
N GLY A 366 20.33 -11.69 -19.57
CA GLY A 366 20.50 -13.10 -19.25
C GLY A 366 19.44 -13.67 -18.30
N TYR A 367 18.38 -12.90 -18.00
CA TYR A 367 17.23 -13.31 -17.19
C TYR A 367 15.92 -13.03 -17.93
N LYS A 368 14.84 -13.63 -17.45
CA LYS A 368 13.47 -13.35 -17.84
C LYS A 368 12.65 -12.97 -16.62
N LEU A 369 11.58 -12.20 -16.79
CA LEU A 369 10.59 -12.06 -15.75
C LEU A 369 9.72 -13.32 -15.71
N VAL A 370 9.49 -13.83 -14.52
CA VAL A 370 8.50 -14.85 -14.23
C VAL A 370 7.54 -14.29 -13.19
N GLY A 371 6.29 -14.07 -13.61
CA GLY A 371 5.22 -13.66 -12.72
C GLY A 371 4.34 -14.87 -12.39
N PHE A 372 4.03 -15.06 -11.12
CA PHE A 372 3.00 -16.02 -10.72
C PHE A 372 1.96 -15.36 -9.83
N ASP A 373 0.71 -15.80 -9.95
CA ASP A 373 -0.40 -15.33 -9.14
C ASP A 373 -1.30 -16.47 -8.68
N ALA A 374 -2.04 -16.20 -7.59
CA ALA A 374 -2.97 -17.16 -7.02
C ALA A 374 -4.34 -17.06 -7.69
N SER A 375 -4.80 -18.14 -8.30
CA SER A 375 -6.07 -18.18 -9.00
C SER A 375 -7.26 -18.13 -8.02
N GLY A 376 -8.06 -17.06 -8.10
CA GLY A 376 -9.29 -16.91 -7.32
C GLY A 376 -9.10 -16.91 -5.81
N LEU A 377 -7.99 -16.36 -5.31
CA LEU A 377 -7.55 -16.46 -3.92
C LEU A 377 -8.66 -16.10 -2.91
N GLU A 378 -9.34 -14.97 -3.08
CA GLU A 378 -10.35 -14.51 -2.12
C GLU A 378 -11.57 -15.45 -2.04
N LEU A 379 -12.01 -16.01 -3.18
CA LEU A 379 -13.13 -16.96 -3.20
C LEU A 379 -12.73 -18.32 -2.60
N ARG A 380 -11.47 -18.72 -2.76
CA ARG A 380 -10.94 -19.94 -2.12
C ARG A 380 -10.82 -19.76 -0.60
N MET A 381 -10.43 -18.58 -0.14
CA MET A 381 -10.47 -18.25 1.30
C MET A 381 -11.90 -18.26 1.84
N LEU A 382 -12.85 -17.70 1.08
CA LEU A 382 -14.27 -17.74 1.45
C LEU A 382 -14.76 -19.19 1.57
N ALA A 383 -14.47 -20.04 0.58
CA ALA A 383 -14.85 -21.45 0.60
C ALA A 383 -14.23 -22.21 1.79
N HIS A 384 -12.97 -21.92 2.11
CA HIS A 384 -12.32 -22.48 3.30
C HIS A 384 -13.10 -22.17 4.59
N TYR A 385 -13.43 -20.89 4.81
CA TYR A 385 -14.13 -20.49 6.03
C TYR A 385 -15.61 -20.90 6.06
N MET A 386 -16.29 -20.94 4.91
CA MET A 386 -17.65 -21.47 4.83
C MET A 386 -17.72 -22.98 5.07
N ASN A 387 -16.67 -23.69 4.70
CA ASN A 387 -16.62 -25.15 4.74
C ASN A 387 -17.82 -25.83 4.05
N ASP A 388 -18.21 -25.27 2.89
CA ASP A 388 -19.32 -25.76 2.06
C ASP A 388 -18.76 -26.53 0.86
N GLN A 389 -19.12 -27.81 0.78
CA GLN A 389 -18.56 -28.72 -0.21
C GLN A 389 -19.08 -28.40 -1.63
N GLU A 390 -20.33 -28.01 -1.78
CA GLU A 390 -20.93 -27.69 -3.08
C GLU A 390 -20.30 -26.42 -3.65
N TYR A 391 -20.21 -25.37 -2.82
CA TYR A 391 -19.55 -24.13 -3.22
C TYR A 391 -18.08 -24.32 -3.56
N THR A 392 -17.36 -25.16 -2.78
CA THR A 392 -15.96 -25.51 -3.05
C THR A 392 -15.84 -26.24 -4.39
N ASN A 393 -16.76 -27.18 -4.68
CA ASN A 393 -16.75 -27.92 -5.95
C ASN A 393 -16.97 -26.99 -7.17
N GLU A 394 -17.83 -25.97 -7.03
CA GLU A 394 -18.02 -24.97 -8.09
C GLU A 394 -16.74 -24.13 -8.36
N ILE A 395 -15.95 -23.86 -7.32
CA ILE A 395 -14.64 -23.19 -7.51
C ILE A 395 -13.64 -24.08 -8.22
N LEU A 396 -13.63 -25.38 -7.91
CA LEU A 396 -12.62 -26.31 -8.40
C LEU A 396 -12.94 -26.87 -9.79
N ASN A 397 -14.20 -27.16 -10.07
CA ASN A 397 -14.62 -27.94 -11.23
C ASN A 397 -15.72 -27.28 -12.07
N GLY A 398 -16.33 -26.20 -11.58
CA GLY A 398 -17.41 -25.47 -12.23
C GLY A 398 -17.06 -24.03 -12.62
N ASP A 399 -18.06 -23.18 -12.66
CA ASP A 399 -17.90 -21.73 -12.80
C ASP A 399 -18.58 -21.02 -11.63
N ILE A 400 -17.77 -20.66 -10.66
CA ILE A 400 -18.24 -20.02 -9.42
C ILE A 400 -19.01 -18.72 -9.67
N HIS A 401 -18.69 -17.98 -10.75
CA HIS A 401 -19.42 -16.74 -11.04
C HIS A 401 -20.80 -17.03 -11.63
N THR A 402 -20.97 -18.10 -12.41
CA THR A 402 -22.27 -18.59 -12.84
C THR A 402 -23.08 -19.16 -11.67
N ALA A 403 -22.45 -19.88 -10.76
CA ALA A 403 -23.10 -20.32 -9.52
C ALA A 403 -23.58 -19.12 -8.68
N ASN A 404 -22.73 -18.13 -8.46
CA ASN A 404 -23.09 -16.89 -7.76
C ASN A 404 -24.20 -16.09 -8.46
N GLN A 405 -24.25 -16.11 -9.81
CA GLN A 405 -25.33 -15.52 -10.59
C GLN A 405 -26.68 -16.14 -10.21
N GLY A 406 -26.76 -17.46 -10.18
CA GLY A 406 -27.97 -18.19 -9.77
C GLY A 406 -28.35 -17.93 -8.31
N LEU A 407 -27.39 -17.97 -7.40
CA LEU A 407 -27.59 -17.74 -5.97
C LEU A 407 -28.17 -16.35 -5.68
N ALA A 408 -27.65 -15.31 -6.31
CA ALA A 408 -28.12 -13.93 -6.15
C ALA A 408 -29.34 -13.60 -7.02
N GLY A 409 -29.57 -14.33 -8.12
CA GLY A 409 -30.59 -14.06 -9.12
C GLY A 409 -30.26 -12.86 -10.00
N LEU A 410 -29.00 -12.78 -10.44
CA LEU A 410 -28.49 -11.73 -11.32
C LEU A 410 -28.66 -12.14 -12.78
N GLU A 411 -28.68 -11.15 -13.69
CA GLU A 411 -28.93 -11.36 -15.12
C GLU A 411 -27.70 -11.88 -15.88
N SER A 412 -26.50 -11.54 -15.40
CA SER A 412 -25.26 -11.93 -16.08
C SER A 412 -24.17 -12.38 -15.13
N ARG A 413 -23.26 -13.18 -15.66
CA ARG A 413 -22.05 -13.65 -15.00
C ARG A 413 -21.13 -12.50 -14.54
N ASP A 414 -21.01 -11.44 -15.35
CA ASP A 414 -20.18 -10.27 -15.03
C ASP A 414 -20.77 -9.44 -13.88
N GLN A 415 -22.12 -9.31 -13.84
CA GLN A 415 -22.79 -8.73 -12.68
C GLN A 415 -22.53 -9.57 -11.42
N ALA A 416 -22.58 -10.91 -11.53
CA ALA A 416 -22.30 -11.79 -10.40
C ALA A 416 -20.87 -11.67 -9.91
N LYS A 417 -19.89 -11.59 -10.81
CA LYS A 417 -18.49 -11.34 -10.46
C LYS A 417 -18.35 -10.02 -9.69
N THR A 418 -18.92 -8.96 -10.20
CA THR A 418 -18.87 -7.64 -9.54
C THR A 418 -19.62 -7.64 -8.21
N PHE A 419 -20.79 -8.29 -8.15
CA PHE A 419 -21.62 -8.37 -6.96
C PHE A 419 -20.93 -9.11 -5.81
N ILE A 420 -20.34 -10.29 -6.08
CA ILE A 420 -19.72 -11.09 -5.02
C ILE A 420 -18.53 -10.35 -4.40
N TYR A 421 -17.66 -9.75 -5.19
CA TYR A 421 -16.54 -8.98 -4.66
C TYR A 421 -17.01 -7.73 -3.90
N ALA A 422 -18.04 -7.01 -4.41
CA ALA A 422 -18.62 -5.89 -3.68
C ALA A 422 -19.21 -6.34 -2.33
N LEU A 423 -19.89 -7.48 -2.30
CA LEU A 423 -20.46 -8.06 -1.07
C LEU A 423 -19.36 -8.44 -0.07
N LEU A 424 -18.29 -9.08 -0.52
CA LEU A 424 -17.15 -9.47 0.32
C LEU A 424 -16.41 -8.25 0.89
N TYR A 425 -16.32 -7.17 0.12
CA TYR A 425 -15.71 -5.90 0.56
C TYR A 425 -16.63 -5.05 1.44
N GLY A 426 -17.80 -5.57 1.83
CA GLY A 426 -18.70 -4.90 2.74
C GLY A 426 -19.49 -3.75 2.11
N ALA A 427 -19.72 -3.80 0.79
CA ALA A 427 -20.52 -2.79 0.11
C ALA A 427 -21.94 -2.71 0.69
N GLY A 428 -22.43 -1.50 0.90
CA GLY A 428 -23.82 -1.25 1.30
C GLY A 428 -24.81 -1.57 0.18
N ASP A 429 -26.08 -1.71 0.54
CA ASP A 429 -27.15 -2.14 -0.37
C ASP A 429 -27.28 -1.24 -1.62
N SER A 430 -27.03 0.07 -1.50
CA SER A 430 -27.02 0.98 -2.66
C SER A 430 -25.98 0.57 -3.70
N LYS A 431 -24.76 0.24 -3.28
CA LYS A 431 -23.67 -0.19 -4.18
C LYS A 431 -23.99 -1.56 -4.79
N LEU A 432 -24.51 -2.50 -4.00
CA LEU A 432 -24.92 -3.82 -4.49
C LEU A 432 -26.04 -3.72 -5.52
N GLY A 433 -27.03 -2.84 -5.30
CA GLY A 433 -28.10 -2.60 -6.26
C GLY A 433 -27.62 -1.97 -7.56
N SER A 434 -26.64 -1.07 -7.48
CA SER A 434 -26.07 -0.42 -8.69
C SER A 434 -25.41 -1.41 -9.66
N VAL A 435 -24.94 -2.55 -9.18
CA VAL A 435 -24.37 -3.63 -10.03
C VAL A 435 -25.42 -4.20 -10.98
N ALA A 436 -26.69 -4.25 -10.56
CA ALA A 436 -27.81 -4.74 -11.36
C ALA A 436 -28.68 -3.59 -11.92
N GLY A 437 -28.15 -2.36 -11.99
CA GLY A 437 -28.86 -1.21 -12.54
C GLY A 437 -29.96 -0.64 -11.67
N GLY A 438 -30.00 -0.98 -10.36
CA GLY A 438 -31.02 -0.51 -9.41
C GLY A 438 -30.44 0.21 -8.19
N GLY A 439 -31.31 0.55 -7.24
CA GLY A 439 -30.96 1.24 -6.00
C GLY A 439 -30.84 0.32 -4.79
N ALA A 440 -30.80 0.93 -3.58
CA ALA A 440 -30.62 0.21 -2.31
C ALA A 440 -31.66 -0.90 -2.05
N LYS A 441 -32.91 -0.70 -2.48
CA LYS A 441 -33.97 -1.71 -2.32
C LYS A 441 -33.63 -3.00 -3.09
N LEU A 442 -33.19 -2.86 -4.35
CA LEU A 442 -32.76 -4.01 -5.16
C LEU A 442 -31.53 -4.68 -4.55
N GLY A 443 -30.53 -3.88 -4.12
CA GLY A 443 -29.32 -4.41 -3.49
C GLY A 443 -29.62 -5.22 -2.23
N GLY A 444 -30.53 -4.74 -1.37
CA GLY A 444 -31.00 -5.47 -0.20
C GLY A 444 -31.67 -6.80 -0.56
N GLN A 445 -32.49 -6.82 -1.61
CA GLN A 445 -33.15 -8.03 -2.11
C GLN A 445 -32.14 -9.05 -2.65
N LEU A 446 -31.17 -8.62 -3.48
CA LEU A 446 -30.12 -9.48 -4.03
C LEU A 446 -29.27 -10.12 -2.92
N LYS A 447 -28.86 -9.31 -1.95
CA LYS A 447 -28.10 -9.75 -0.77
C LYS A 447 -28.89 -10.76 0.07
N GLN A 448 -30.15 -10.48 0.36
CA GLN A 448 -31.02 -11.39 1.12
C GLN A 448 -31.21 -12.72 0.37
N ARG A 449 -31.45 -12.66 -0.95
CA ARG A 449 -31.58 -13.85 -1.79
C ARG A 449 -30.32 -14.68 -1.79
N PHE A 450 -29.16 -14.05 -1.96
CA PHE A 450 -27.87 -14.73 -1.91
C PHE A 450 -27.64 -15.44 -0.58
N MET A 451 -27.90 -14.74 0.55
CA MET A 451 -27.75 -15.30 1.90
C MET A 451 -28.73 -16.44 2.18
N SER A 452 -29.96 -16.35 1.68
CA SER A 452 -30.96 -17.42 1.82
C SER A 452 -30.61 -18.65 1.01
N ASN A 453 -30.03 -18.49 -0.19
CA ASN A 453 -29.63 -19.58 -1.07
C ASN A 453 -28.25 -20.17 -0.72
N LEU A 454 -27.47 -19.49 0.13
CA LEU A 454 -26.17 -19.95 0.62
C LEU A 454 -26.10 -19.81 2.15
N PRO A 455 -26.75 -20.69 2.92
CA PRO A 455 -26.79 -20.60 4.39
C PRO A 455 -25.40 -20.63 5.05
N ALA A 456 -24.44 -21.33 4.44
CA ALA A 456 -23.06 -21.38 4.92
C ALA A 456 -22.41 -19.99 4.96
N PHE A 457 -22.70 -19.15 3.96
CA PHE A 457 -22.25 -17.75 3.94
C PHE A 457 -22.90 -16.91 5.03
N ALA A 458 -24.22 -17.06 5.22
CA ALA A 458 -24.95 -16.34 6.28
C ALA A 458 -24.39 -16.70 7.67
N ASN A 459 -24.21 -18.00 7.94
CA ASN A 459 -23.66 -18.49 9.20
C ASN A 459 -22.23 -18.00 9.46
N LEU A 460 -21.37 -18.01 8.43
CA LEU A 460 -20.02 -17.46 8.52
C LEU A 460 -20.04 -15.99 8.88
N LYS A 461 -20.85 -15.19 8.19
CA LYS A 461 -20.98 -13.75 8.43
C LYS A 461 -21.44 -13.45 9.86
N ASP A 462 -22.44 -14.18 10.37
CA ASP A 462 -22.96 -14.00 11.72
C ASP A 462 -21.93 -14.45 12.78
N SER A 463 -21.18 -15.50 12.53
CA SER A 463 -20.11 -15.96 13.41
C SER A 463 -19.00 -14.91 13.54
N ILE A 464 -18.54 -14.37 12.40
CA ILE A 464 -17.50 -13.35 12.37
C ILE A 464 -17.98 -12.06 13.02
N ALA A 465 -19.23 -11.64 12.81
CA ALA A 465 -19.80 -10.46 13.45
C ALA A 465 -19.79 -10.58 14.98
N ARG A 466 -20.14 -11.76 15.52
CA ARG A 466 -20.09 -12.03 16.97
C ARG A 466 -18.66 -11.97 17.53
N GLU A 467 -17.68 -12.54 16.82
CA GLU A 467 -16.27 -12.49 17.22
C GLU A 467 -15.74 -11.05 17.17
N ALA A 468 -16.07 -10.32 16.09
CA ALA A 468 -15.66 -8.94 15.86
C ALA A 468 -16.22 -7.94 16.90
N ALA A 469 -17.26 -8.28 17.64
CA ALA A 469 -17.78 -7.45 18.72
C ALA A 469 -16.74 -7.16 19.81
N SER A 470 -15.70 -7.99 19.95
CA SER A 470 -14.56 -7.75 20.83
C SER A 470 -13.51 -6.78 20.27
N GLY A 471 -13.70 -6.28 19.03
CA GLY A 471 -12.73 -5.45 18.30
C GLY A 471 -11.62 -6.23 17.60
N VAL A 472 -11.59 -7.56 17.75
CA VAL A 472 -10.58 -8.43 17.16
C VAL A 472 -11.19 -9.75 16.67
N ILE A 473 -10.55 -10.37 15.65
CA ILE A 473 -10.85 -11.72 15.20
C ILE A 473 -9.56 -12.54 15.06
N LYS A 474 -9.69 -13.86 15.02
CA LYS A 474 -8.56 -14.77 14.84
C LYS A 474 -8.26 -14.98 13.35
N GLY A 475 -7.02 -14.71 12.93
CA GLY A 475 -6.53 -14.98 11.57
C GLY A 475 -6.18 -16.45 11.33
N LEU A 476 -5.90 -16.78 10.05
CA LEU A 476 -5.67 -18.15 9.57
C LEU A 476 -4.54 -18.88 10.32
N ASP A 477 -3.45 -18.21 10.62
CA ASP A 477 -2.27 -18.74 11.31
C ASP A 477 -2.29 -18.53 12.84
N GLY A 478 -3.43 -18.14 13.38
CA GLY A 478 -3.59 -17.88 14.82
C GLY A 478 -3.16 -16.49 15.28
N ARG A 479 -2.86 -15.56 14.36
CA ARG A 479 -2.66 -14.15 14.70
C ARG A 479 -3.95 -13.47 15.11
N VAL A 480 -3.83 -12.33 15.78
CA VAL A 480 -4.95 -11.47 16.13
C VAL A 480 -5.09 -10.38 15.06
N LEU A 481 -6.29 -10.22 14.51
CA LEU A 481 -6.62 -9.19 13.51
C LEU A 481 -7.48 -8.11 14.16
N HIS A 482 -7.05 -6.86 14.07
CA HIS A 482 -7.80 -5.71 14.56
C HIS A 482 -8.90 -5.31 13.58
N ILE A 483 -10.13 -5.13 14.07
CA ILE A 483 -11.30 -4.83 13.26
C ILE A 483 -11.68 -3.35 13.41
N ARG A 484 -11.79 -2.64 12.27
CA ARG A 484 -12.20 -1.23 12.25
C ARG A 484 -13.69 -1.04 12.41
N SER A 485 -14.48 -1.97 11.89
CA SER A 485 -15.94 -1.99 11.98
C SER A 485 -16.46 -3.40 11.72
N GLU A 486 -17.61 -3.76 12.27
CA GLU A 486 -18.24 -5.08 12.05
C GLU A 486 -18.44 -5.38 10.54
N HIS A 487 -18.81 -4.37 9.75
CA HIS A 487 -19.00 -4.52 8.30
C HIS A 487 -17.72 -4.89 7.55
N SER A 488 -16.55 -4.54 8.09
CA SER A 488 -15.24 -4.84 7.48
C SER A 488 -14.65 -6.17 7.95
N ALA A 489 -15.26 -6.84 8.92
CA ALA A 489 -14.68 -8.02 9.57
C ALA A 489 -14.46 -9.20 8.61
N LEU A 490 -15.47 -9.55 7.81
CA LEU A 490 -15.35 -10.61 6.80
C LEU A 490 -14.25 -10.30 5.78
N ASN A 491 -14.25 -9.08 5.24
CA ASN A 491 -13.22 -8.64 4.31
C ASN A 491 -11.82 -8.72 4.93
N THR A 492 -11.68 -8.26 6.19
CA THR A 492 -10.39 -8.30 6.91
C THR A 492 -9.92 -9.75 7.07
N LEU A 493 -10.81 -10.68 7.42
CA LEU A 493 -10.49 -12.09 7.55
C LEU A 493 -10.00 -12.70 6.22
N LEU A 494 -10.76 -12.52 5.14
CA LEU A 494 -10.45 -13.12 3.83
C LEU A 494 -9.16 -12.54 3.23
N GLN A 495 -8.99 -11.22 3.28
CA GLN A 495 -7.78 -10.57 2.79
C GLN A 495 -6.55 -10.94 3.60
N SER A 496 -6.69 -11.05 4.92
CA SER A 496 -5.59 -11.49 5.78
C SER A 496 -5.21 -12.94 5.49
N ALA A 497 -6.18 -13.84 5.34
CA ALA A 497 -5.91 -15.24 4.99
C ALA A 497 -5.17 -15.33 3.65
N GLY A 498 -5.62 -14.59 2.63
CA GLY A 498 -4.91 -14.50 1.35
C GLY A 498 -3.46 -13.99 1.51
N ALA A 499 -3.25 -12.93 2.30
CA ALA A 499 -1.91 -12.42 2.55
C ALA A 499 -1.01 -13.43 3.28
N ILE A 500 -1.55 -14.17 4.25
CA ILE A 500 -0.81 -15.19 5.01
C ILE A 500 -0.36 -16.33 4.09
N VAL A 501 -1.24 -16.87 3.24
CA VAL A 501 -0.87 -17.96 2.34
C VAL A 501 0.13 -17.53 1.27
N MET A 502 0.02 -16.30 0.74
CA MET A 502 1.01 -15.76 -0.19
C MET A 502 2.38 -15.57 0.47
N LYS A 503 2.43 -15.09 1.71
CA LYS A 503 3.65 -14.98 2.50
C LYS A 503 4.27 -16.35 2.78
N LYS A 504 3.45 -17.34 3.09
CA LYS A 504 3.92 -18.71 3.30
C LYS A 504 4.46 -19.32 2.00
N ALA A 505 3.78 -19.12 0.88
CA ALA A 505 4.26 -19.55 -0.44
C ALA A 505 5.61 -18.89 -0.77
N LEU A 506 5.79 -17.61 -0.47
CA LEU A 506 7.04 -16.87 -0.65
C LEU A 506 8.17 -17.45 0.24
N GLN A 507 7.88 -17.78 1.51
CA GLN A 507 8.82 -18.43 2.42
C GLN A 507 9.26 -19.80 1.89
N LEU A 508 8.31 -20.64 1.45
CA LEU A 508 8.59 -21.95 0.88
C LEU A 508 9.38 -21.84 -0.43
N LEU A 509 9.04 -20.88 -1.28
CA LEU A 509 9.74 -20.66 -2.55
C LEU A 509 11.21 -20.22 -2.33
N GLU A 510 11.47 -19.37 -1.33
CA GLU A 510 12.84 -19.00 -0.95
C GLU A 510 13.64 -20.18 -0.42
N GLU A 511 13.00 -21.09 0.32
CA GLU A 511 13.63 -22.30 0.86
C GLU A 511 13.90 -23.34 -0.24
N TYR A 512 12.87 -23.73 -0.99
CA TYR A 512 12.99 -24.77 -2.03
C TYR A 512 13.75 -24.28 -3.26
N GLY A 513 13.67 -22.98 -3.61
CA GLY A 513 14.45 -22.41 -4.70
C GLY A 513 15.96 -22.56 -4.47
N ARG A 514 16.41 -22.37 -3.22
CA ARG A 514 17.80 -22.64 -2.84
C ARG A 514 18.17 -24.12 -2.92
N LEU A 515 17.30 -24.99 -2.42
CA LEU A 515 17.52 -26.45 -2.47
C LEU A 515 17.64 -26.97 -3.91
N HIS A 516 16.90 -26.37 -4.84
CA HIS A 516 16.94 -26.68 -6.27
C HIS A 516 18.02 -25.89 -7.05
N SER A 517 18.84 -25.09 -6.35
CA SER A 517 19.89 -24.27 -6.95
C SER A 517 19.41 -23.35 -8.08
N LEU A 518 18.19 -22.82 -7.94
CA LEU A 518 17.63 -21.85 -8.89
C LEU A 518 18.28 -20.47 -8.69
N ASP A 519 18.63 -19.84 -9.80
CA ASP A 519 19.18 -18.47 -9.84
C ASP A 519 18.06 -17.48 -10.17
N TYR A 520 17.53 -16.84 -9.14
CA TYR A 520 16.43 -15.90 -9.26
C TYR A 520 16.49 -14.78 -8.22
N TYR A 521 15.80 -13.67 -8.51
CA TYR A 521 15.73 -12.50 -7.65
C TYR A 521 14.31 -11.97 -7.63
N PHE A 522 13.67 -11.90 -6.47
CA PHE A 522 12.39 -11.23 -6.34
C PHE A 522 12.53 -9.75 -6.67
N VAL A 523 11.57 -9.20 -7.43
CA VAL A 523 11.50 -7.79 -7.83
C VAL A 523 10.18 -7.13 -7.43
N GLY A 524 9.09 -7.90 -7.26
CA GLY A 524 7.80 -7.38 -6.85
C GLY A 524 6.93 -8.39 -6.15
N ASN A 525 6.19 -7.93 -5.13
CA ASN A 525 5.14 -8.65 -4.43
C ASN A 525 3.92 -7.74 -4.36
N ILE A 526 2.94 -7.94 -5.24
CA ILE A 526 1.78 -7.07 -5.40
C ILE A 526 0.51 -7.88 -5.16
N HIS A 527 -0.02 -7.81 -3.94
CA HIS A 527 -1.22 -8.53 -3.48
C HIS A 527 -1.06 -10.05 -3.55
N ASP A 528 -1.62 -10.68 -4.59
CA ASP A 528 -1.63 -12.11 -4.90
C ASP A 528 -0.68 -12.48 -6.05
N GLU A 529 0.10 -11.50 -6.54
CA GLU A 529 1.07 -11.60 -7.61
C GLU A 529 2.51 -11.46 -7.08
N VAL A 530 3.41 -12.30 -7.53
CA VAL A 530 4.86 -12.21 -7.27
C VAL A 530 5.62 -12.19 -8.58
N GLN A 531 6.55 -11.24 -8.73
CA GLN A 531 7.42 -11.11 -9.89
C GLN A 531 8.87 -11.36 -9.50
N ALA A 532 9.57 -12.15 -10.31
CA ALA A 532 10.99 -12.43 -10.14
C ALA A 532 11.74 -12.37 -11.47
N GLU A 533 12.97 -11.90 -11.42
CA GLU A 533 13.97 -12.14 -12.48
C GLU A 533 14.53 -13.55 -12.29
N VAL A 534 14.42 -14.39 -13.29
CA VAL A 534 14.88 -15.78 -13.26
C VAL A 534 15.89 -16.02 -14.39
N ARG A 535 16.98 -16.70 -14.10
CA ARG A 535 18.02 -17.03 -15.09
C ARG A 535 17.42 -17.70 -16.31
N ALA A 536 17.82 -17.23 -17.50
CA ALA A 536 17.36 -17.79 -18.75
C ALA A 536 17.65 -19.29 -18.82
N GLY A 537 16.61 -20.10 -19.12
CA GLY A 537 16.63 -21.56 -19.10
C GLY A 537 16.13 -22.20 -17.79
N GLN A 538 15.85 -21.42 -16.75
CA GLN A 538 15.29 -21.92 -15.47
C GLN A 538 13.84 -21.46 -15.24
N GLU A 539 13.22 -20.73 -16.16
CA GLU A 539 11.94 -20.04 -16.00
C GLU A 539 10.81 -21.04 -15.67
N ASP A 540 10.71 -22.12 -16.45
CA ASP A 540 9.68 -23.13 -16.24
C ASP A 540 9.88 -23.92 -14.93
N SER A 541 11.13 -24.18 -14.55
CA SER A 541 11.44 -24.84 -13.28
C SER A 541 11.04 -23.96 -12.10
N TYR A 542 11.36 -22.66 -12.17
CA TYR A 542 10.95 -21.69 -11.17
C TYR A 542 9.42 -21.52 -11.12
N GLY A 543 8.78 -21.35 -12.28
CA GLY A 543 7.32 -21.16 -12.36
C GLY A 543 6.53 -22.32 -11.78
N ARG A 544 6.90 -23.57 -12.14
CA ARG A 544 6.29 -24.77 -11.56
C ARG A 544 6.53 -24.87 -10.05
N LEU A 545 7.75 -24.58 -9.60
CA LEU A 545 8.06 -24.57 -8.16
C LEU A 545 7.22 -23.52 -7.43
N ALA A 546 7.06 -22.32 -7.98
CA ALA A 546 6.28 -21.26 -7.37
C ALA A 546 4.80 -21.66 -7.18
N VAL A 547 4.18 -22.26 -8.21
CA VAL A 547 2.82 -22.79 -8.11
C VAL A 547 2.73 -23.90 -7.06
N SER A 548 3.69 -24.86 -7.06
CA SER A 548 3.74 -25.92 -6.05
C SER A 548 3.90 -25.39 -4.63
N CYS A 549 4.67 -24.31 -4.43
CA CYS A 549 4.81 -23.64 -3.12
C CYS A 549 3.50 -22.99 -2.67
N LEU A 550 2.71 -22.43 -3.60
CA LEU A 550 1.39 -21.90 -3.29
C LEU A 550 0.43 -23.02 -2.85
N GLU A 551 0.40 -24.14 -3.56
CA GLU A 551 -0.39 -25.31 -3.21
C GLU A 551 0.03 -25.89 -1.84
N ALA A 552 1.35 -25.97 -1.61
CA ALA A 552 1.91 -26.43 -0.33
C ALA A 552 1.57 -25.47 0.83
N ALA A 553 1.51 -24.15 0.59
CA ALA A 553 1.06 -23.20 1.60
C ALA A 553 -0.41 -23.42 2.00
N GLY A 554 -1.28 -23.72 1.03
CA GLY A 554 -2.67 -24.11 1.30
C GLY A 554 -2.76 -25.39 2.13
N SER A 555 -1.96 -26.39 1.79
CA SER A 555 -1.90 -27.66 2.52
C SER A 555 -1.34 -27.47 3.94
N PHE A 556 -0.35 -26.61 4.11
CA PHE A 556 0.25 -26.28 5.41
C PHE A 556 -0.80 -25.73 6.40
N TYR A 557 -1.69 -24.87 5.92
CA TYR A 557 -2.80 -24.34 6.74
C TYR A 557 -4.06 -25.20 6.71
N SER A 558 -4.01 -26.40 6.13
CA SER A 558 -5.13 -27.33 6.04
C SER A 558 -6.39 -26.68 5.45
N LEU A 559 -6.23 -25.95 4.34
CA LEU A 559 -7.35 -25.27 3.70
C LEU A 559 -8.36 -26.28 3.15
N ASN A 560 -9.66 -26.05 3.40
CA ASN A 560 -10.75 -26.87 2.88
C ASN A 560 -10.93 -26.72 1.35
N CYS A 561 -10.44 -25.62 0.78
CA CYS A 561 -10.40 -25.38 -0.66
C CYS A 561 -8.93 -25.33 -1.10
N PRO A 562 -8.44 -26.29 -1.91
CA PRO A 562 -7.08 -26.30 -2.40
C PRO A 562 -6.72 -25.02 -3.16
N LEU A 563 -5.50 -24.53 -2.97
CA LEU A 563 -4.97 -23.41 -3.75
C LEU A 563 -4.43 -23.92 -5.09
N THR A 564 -4.42 -23.04 -6.06
CA THR A 564 -3.69 -23.18 -7.31
C THR A 564 -3.29 -21.82 -7.83
N GLY A 565 -2.37 -21.78 -8.78
CA GLY A 565 -1.92 -20.54 -9.40
C GLY A 565 -1.48 -20.77 -10.83
N GLU A 566 -1.16 -19.69 -11.49
CA GLU A 566 -0.61 -19.68 -12.84
C GLU A 566 0.71 -18.91 -12.83
N TYR A 567 1.61 -19.23 -13.77
CA TYR A 567 2.79 -18.43 -14.01
C TYR A 567 2.91 -18.10 -15.50
N LYS A 568 3.52 -16.96 -15.78
CA LYS A 568 3.84 -16.50 -17.12
C LYS A 568 5.28 -16.04 -17.16
N VAL A 569 5.90 -16.18 -18.33
CA VAL A 569 7.28 -15.81 -18.60
C VAL A 569 7.30 -14.70 -19.64
N GLY A 570 8.13 -13.70 -19.48
CA GLY A 570 8.24 -12.59 -20.40
C GLY A 570 9.49 -11.74 -20.23
N GLU A 571 9.63 -10.76 -21.09
CA GLU A 571 10.72 -9.77 -21.00
C GLU A 571 10.35 -8.61 -20.07
N SER A 572 9.06 -8.31 -19.98
CA SER A 572 8.50 -7.20 -19.21
C SER A 572 7.36 -7.65 -18.30
N TRP A 573 7.01 -6.83 -17.34
CA TRP A 573 5.82 -7.06 -16.49
C TRP A 573 4.52 -7.11 -17.28
N ALA A 574 4.45 -6.45 -18.46
CA ALA A 574 3.28 -6.53 -19.33
C ALA A 574 3.06 -7.93 -19.91
N ASP A 575 4.09 -8.76 -20.00
CA ASP A 575 4.03 -10.10 -20.56
C ASP A 575 3.67 -11.15 -19.50
N THR A 576 3.93 -10.83 -18.24
CA THR A 576 3.80 -11.77 -17.11
C THR A 576 2.54 -11.58 -16.29
N HIS A 577 1.59 -10.74 -16.76
CA HIS A 577 0.34 -10.47 -16.03
C HIS A 577 -0.89 -10.57 -16.92
#